data_eaf038a253a27a4bd41814db5a34e587
#
_entry.id   eaf038a253a27a4bd41814db5a34e587
#
_cell.length_a   1.000
_cell.length_b   1.000
_cell.length_c   1.000
_cell.angle_alpha   90.00
_cell.angle_beta   90.00
_cell.angle_gamma   90.00
#
_symmetry.space_group_name_H-M   'P 1'
#
loop_
_entity.id
_entity.type
_entity.pdbx_description
1 polymer ?
#
loop_
_entity_poly.entity_id
_entity_poly.type
_entity_poly.pdbx_seq_one_letter_code
_entity_poly.pdbx_strand_id
1 'polypeptide(L)'
;MGSGQPLLLVHGFGASLGHWRKNIPVLAAAGYRVYAIDLLGFGGSDKPALDYSLDLWQEQLKDFWTAHIQQPTVFVGNSIGGLLCLMLLADHPDLAAGGVLLNCAGGLNHRPDEFNLPMRLVMGTFTKVISSKLIGPFMFNRIRQKSRLRRTLYQVYRDRTAVTDDLIDLLYNPSCDPGAQQVFASVLTAAAGPSPKELLPKVKVPLLVLWGEADPWTPITGAALYQEFAKTHPLTFIPIPNTGHCPHDENPDAVNPLILDWLAHLN
;
A
#
# COMPACT_ATOMS: atom_id res chain seq x y z
N MET A 1 -1.62 -5.00 -18.80
CA MET A 1 -1.17 -6.30 -19.33
C MET A 1 -2.35 -7.27 -19.32
N GLY A 2 -2.45 -8.21 -20.25
CA GLY A 2 -3.54 -9.20 -20.28
C GLY A 2 -4.88 -8.68 -20.78
N SER A 3 -5.93 -9.48 -20.60
CA SER A 3 -7.32 -9.19 -21.02
C SER A 3 -8.30 -9.80 -20.02
N GLY A 4 -9.59 -9.44 -20.09
CA GLY A 4 -10.62 -9.95 -19.18
C GLY A 4 -10.92 -8.98 -18.03
N GLN A 5 -11.34 -9.50 -16.86
CA GLN A 5 -11.72 -8.72 -15.70
C GLN A 5 -10.59 -7.78 -15.27
N PRO A 6 -10.85 -6.46 -15.12
CA PRO A 6 -9.82 -5.51 -14.71
C PRO A 6 -9.38 -5.71 -13.25
N LEU A 7 -8.06 -5.68 -13.03
CA LEU A 7 -7.44 -5.55 -11.71
C LEU A 7 -6.61 -4.27 -11.70
N LEU A 8 -6.72 -3.46 -10.65
CA LEU A 8 -5.85 -2.29 -10.44
C LEU A 8 -4.98 -2.51 -9.19
N LEU A 9 -3.67 -2.61 -9.40
CA LEU A 9 -2.68 -2.85 -8.35
C LEU A 9 -2.12 -1.53 -7.83
N VAL A 10 -2.21 -1.32 -6.52
CA VAL A 10 -1.80 -0.10 -5.83
C VAL A 10 -0.71 -0.40 -4.80
N HIS A 11 0.46 0.19 -4.99
CA HIS A 11 1.63 -0.05 -4.14
C HIS A 11 1.56 0.71 -2.81
N GLY A 12 2.44 0.35 -1.85
CA GLY A 12 2.58 0.99 -0.56
C GLY A 12 3.52 2.22 -0.57
N PHE A 13 3.72 2.82 0.61
CA PHE A 13 4.61 3.97 0.80
C PHE A 13 6.03 3.71 0.31
N GLY A 14 6.58 4.65 -0.46
CA GLY A 14 7.96 4.59 -0.95
C GLY A 14 8.24 3.51 -1.99
N ALA A 15 7.22 2.75 -2.40
CA ALA A 15 7.33 1.72 -3.44
C ALA A 15 6.96 2.26 -4.83
N SER A 16 6.72 1.37 -5.77
CA SER A 16 6.30 1.67 -7.15
C SER A 16 5.52 0.48 -7.72
N LEU A 17 4.96 0.64 -8.92
CA LEU A 17 4.33 -0.45 -9.67
C LEU A 17 5.27 -1.67 -9.87
N GLY A 18 6.58 -1.43 -9.90
CA GLY A 18 7.58 -2.49 -9.97
C GLY A 18 7.58 -3.43 -8.76
N HIS A 19 6.97 -3.04 -7.65
CA HIS A 19 6.79 -3.92 -6.49
C HIS A 19 5.85 -5.11 -6.80
N TRP A 20 5.00 -4.96 -7.82
CA TRP A 20 4.09 -5.99 -8.31
C TRP A 20 4.67 -6.87 -9.44
N ARG A 21 5.97 -6.77 -9.74
CA ARG A 21 6.65 -7.47 -10.84
C ARG A 21 6.49 -9.01 -10.83
N LYS A 22 6.31 -9.60 -9.64
CA LYS A 22 6.11 -11.05 -9.45
C LYS A 22 4.63 -11.48 -9.54
N ASN A 23 3.70 -10.52 -9.57
CA ASN A 23 2.26 -10.77 -9.57
C ASN A 23 1.64 -10.45 -10.94
N ILE A 24 2.02 -9.31 -11.54
CA ILE A 24 1.45 -8.85 -12.82
C ILE A 24 1.49 -9.95 -13.91
N PRO A 25 2.62 -10.64 -14.19
CA PRO A 25 2.67 -11.66 -15.24
C PRO A 25 1.77 -12.85 -14.92
N VAL A 26 1.71 -13.28 -13.67
CA VAL A 26 0.91 -14.43 -13.22
C VAL A 26 -0.58 -14.15 -13.36
N LEU A 27 -1.03 -13.00 -12.87
CA LEU A 27 -2.42 -12.58 -12.96
C LEU A 27 -2.86 -12.37 -14.42
N ALA A 28 -1.99 -11.77 -15.24
CA ALA A 28 -2.27 -11.58 -16.68
C ALA A 28 -2.33 -12.91 -17.44
N ALA A 29 -1.44 -13.85 -17.14
CA ALA A 29 -1.46 -15.20 -17.74
C ALA A 29 -2.71 -16.00 -17.35
N ALA A 30 -3.30 -15.72 -16.19
CA ALA A 30 -4.55 -16.32 -15.74
C ALA A 30 -5.82 -15.70 -16.36
N GLY A 31 -5.67 -14.75 -17.31
CA GLY A 31 -6.79 -14.17 -18.05
C GLY A 31 -7.36 -12.88 -17.47
N TYR A 32 -6.64 -12.20 -16.58
CA TYR A 32 -7.04 -10.89 -16.05
C TYR A 32 -6.38 -9.74 -16.81
N ARG A 33 -7.07 -8.60 -16.91
CA ARG A 33 -6.50 -7.34 -17.40
C ARG A 33 -5.90 -6.58 -16.25
N VAL A 34 -4.58 -6.64 -16.11
CA VAL A 34 -3.85 -6.07 -14.97
C VAL A 34 -3.36 -4.67 -15.29
N TYR A 35 -3.79 -3.71 -14.50
CA TYR A 35 -3.28 -2.34 -14.43
C TYR A 35 -2.46 -2.19 -13.15
N ALA A 36 -1.42 -1.38 -13.21
CA ALA A 36 -0.66 -0.94 -12.04
C ALA A 36 -0.27 0.51 -12.25
N ILE A 37 -0.28 1.28 -11.18
CA ILE A 37 0.00 2.72 -11.23
C ILE A 37 1.08 3.08 -10.20
N ASP A 38 1.95 4.02 -10.57
CA ASP A 38 2.77 4.73 -9.60
C ASP A 38 1.96 5.89 -9.02
N LEU A 39 1.73 5.88 -7.72
CA LEU A 39 1.08 6.99 -7.04
C LEU A 39 1.90 8.27 -7.21
N LEU A 40 1.23 9.41 -7.38
CA LEU A 40 1.87 10.70 -7.50
C LEU A 40 2.87 10.91 -6.36
N GLY A 41 4.07 11.33 -6.67
CA GLY A 41 5.17 11.43 -5.72
C GLY A 41 6.07 10.19 -5.61
N PHE A 42 5.66 9.04 -6.19
CA PHE A 42 6.40 7.77 -6.11
C PHE A 42 6.70 7.18 -7.48
N GLY A 43 7.58 6.17 -7.49
CA GLY A 43 7.94 5.45 -8.70
C GLY A 43 8.36 6.38 -9.85
N GLY A 44 7.85 6.14 -11.04
CA GLY A 44 8.06 6.97 -12.23
C GLY A 44 7.09 8.14 -12.37
N SER A 45 6.13 8.32 -11.45
CA SER A 45 5.23 9.47 -11.43
C SER A 45 5.95 10.75 -11.02
N ASP A 46 5.44 11.90 -11.50
CA ASP A 46 5.94 13.22 -11.12
C ASP A 46 5.90 13.43 -9.59
N LYS A 47 6.79 14.27 -9.11
CA LYS A 47 6.99 14.57 -7.68
C LYS A 47 6.83 16.07 -7.39
N PRO A 48 5.66 16.66 -7.74
CA PRO A 48 5.43 18.08 -7.49
C PRO A 48 5.40 18.39 -5.99
N ALA A 49 5.72 19.62 -5.63
CA ALA A 49 5.62 20.11 -4.26
C ALA A 49 4.14 20.39 -3.93
N LEU A 50 3.47 19.41 -3.36
CA LEU A 50 2.05 19.45 -2.97
C LEU A 50 1.88 19.00 -1.51
N ASP A 51 0.72 19.28 -0.94
CA ASP A 51 0.25 18.67 0.29
C ASP A 51 -0.32 17.28 -0.02
N TYR A 52 0.50 16.26 0.17
CA TYR A 52 0.12 14.88 -0.10
C TYR A 52 -0.86 14.37 0.95
N SER A 53 -1.91 13.68 0.49
CA SER A 53 -2.95 13.10 1.35
C SER A 53 -3.52 11.83 0.72
N LEU A 54 -4.27 11.05 1.50
CA LEU A 54 -5.01 9.91 0.99
C LEU A 54 -6.07 10.35 -0.04
N ASP A 55 -6.72 11.49 0.17
CA ASP A 55 -7.73 12.01 -0.75
C ASP A 55 -7.13 12.35 -2.13
N LEU A 56 -5.93 12.96 -2.15
CA LEU A 56 -5.20 13.24 -3.40
C LEU A 56 -4.96 11.96 -4.21
N TRP A 57 -4.53 10.89 -3.57
CA TRP A 57 -4.29 9.62 -4.25
C TRP A 57 -5.57 8.87 -4.58
N GLN A 58 -6.61 8.97 -3.76
CA GLN A 58 -7.93 8.41 -4.08
C GLN A 58 -8.49 9.04 -5.37
N GLU A 59 -8.43 10.37 -5.50
CA GLU A 59 -8.82 11.06 -6.74
C GLU A 59 -7.94 10.66 -7.93
N GLN A 60 -6.61 10.55 -7.76
CA GLN A 60 -5.73 10.03 -8.82
C GLN A 60 -6.16 8.65 -9.31
N LEU A 61 -6.48 7.73 -8.41
CA LEU A 61 -6.90 6.37 -8.75
C LEU A 61 -8.26 6.37 -9.48
N LYS A 62 -9.18 7.22 -9.05
CA LYS A 62 -10.49 7.40 -9.68
C LYS A 62 -10.37 8.01 -11.08
N ASP A 63 -9.51 9.03 -11.25
CA ASP A 63 -9.22 9.64 -12.55
C ASP A 63 -8.57 8.62 -13.50
N PHE A 64 -7.62 7.82 -12.98
CA PHE A 64 -7.01 6.74 -13.75
C PHE A 64 -8.05 5.70 -14.18
N TRP A 65 -8.95 5.29 -13.28
CA TRP A 65 -10.03 4.37 -13.60
C TRP A 65 -10.96 4.96 -14.69
N THR A 66 -11.34 6.22 -14.54
CA THR A 66 -12.21 6.94 -15.50
C THR A 66 -11.57 7.06 -16.89
N ALA A 67 -10.25 7.30 -16.94
CA ALA A 67 -9.54 7.47 -18.20
C ALA A 67 -9.21 6.14 -18.92
N HIS A 68 -8.96 5.06 -18.18
CA HIS A 68 -8.31 3.87 -18.73
C HIS A 68 -9.05 2.55 -18.53
N ILE A 69 -9.96 2.46 -17.56
CA ILE A 69 -10.57 1.17 -17.20
C ILE A 69 -12.08 1.16 -17.54
N GLN A 70 -12.87 2.01 -16.91
CA GLN A 70 -14.31 2.23 -17.15
C GLN A 70 -15.16 0.94 -17.01
N GLN A 71 -14.76 0.01 -16.20
CA GLN A 71 -15.44 -1.26 -15.93
C GLN A 71 -15.29 -1.63 -14.46
N PRO A 72 -16.27 -2.31 -13.82
CA PRO A 72 -16.14 -2.77 -12.45
C PRO A 72 -14.82 -3.50 -12.24
N THR A 73 -14.00 -3.03 -11.30
CA THR A 73 -12.59 -3.38 -11.14
C THR A 73 -12.35 -4.02 -9.79
N VAL A 74 -11.49 -5.04 -9.74
CA VAL A 74 -10.96 -5.51 -8.46
C VAL A 74 -9.74 -4.65 -8.11
N PHE A 75 -9.83 -3.93 -6.98
CA PHE A 75 -8.74 -3.12 -6.45
C PHE A 75 -7.86 -3.97 -5.54
N VAL A 76 -6.56 -4.00 -5.83
CA VAL A 76 -5.57 -4.82 -5.10
C VAL A 76 -4.51 -3.90 -4.52
N GLY A 77 -4.35 -3.87 -3.20
CA GLY A 77 -3.42 -2.91 -2.59
C GLY A 77 -2.66 -3.46 -1.39
N ASN A 78 -1.41 -3.00 -1.26
CA ASN A 78 -0.57 -3.30 -0.11
C ASN A 78 -0.36 -2.06 0.76
N SER A 79 -0.44 -2.22 2.08
CA SER A 79 -0.18 -1.14 3.05
C SER A 79 -1.09 0.07 2.83
N ILE A 80 -0.55 1.28 2.59
CA ILE A 80 -1.36 2.46 2.23
C ILE A 80 -2.12 2.26 0.92
N GLY A 81 -1.58 1.48 -0.04
CA GLY A 81 -2.31 1.08 -1.25
C GLY A 81 -3.54 0.25 -0.91
N GLY A 82 -3.46 -0.61 0.10
CA GLY A 82 -4.62 -1.34 0.63
C GLY A 82 -5.67 -0.42 1.24
N LEU A 83 -5.23 0.60 1.99
CA LEU A 83 -6.13 1.60 2.56
C LEU A 83 -6.79 2.45 1.46
N LEU A 84 -6.06 2.85 0.43
CA LEU A 84 -6.61 3.57 -0.73
C LEU A 84 -7.65 2.72 -1.49
N CYS A 85 -7.37 1.43 -1.69
CA CYS A 85 -8.35 0.51 -2.24
C CYS A 85 -9.60 0.46 -1.36
N LEU A 86 -9.46 0.34 -0.05
CA LEU A 86 -10.58 0.31 0.88
C LEU A 86 -11.40 1.61 0.86
N MET A 87 -10.75 2.77 0.72
CA MET A 87 -11.43 4.06 0.52
C MET A 87 -12.25 4.07 -0.77
N LEU A 88 -11.68 3.62 -1.90
CA LEU A 88 -12.42 3.51 -3.16
C LEU A 88 -13.63 2.59 -3.05
N LEU A 89 -13.48 1.43 -2.40
CA LEU A 89 -14.58 0.48 -2.19
C LEU A 89 -15.70 1.05 -1.31
N ALA A 90 -15.36 1.90 -0.35
CA ALA A 90 -16.30 2.52 0.56
C ALA A 90 -17.03 3.72 -0.04
N ASP A 91 -16.31 4.57 -0.79
CA ASP A 91 -16.80 5.87 -1.26
C ASP A 91 -17.29 5.81 -2.72
N HIS A 92 -16.79 4.86 -3.52
CA HIS A 92 -17.11 4.67 -4.95
C HIS A 92 -17.43 3.20 -5.27
N PRO A 93 -18.43 2.58 -4.64
CA PRO A 93 -18.75 1.16 -4.81
C PRO A 93 -19.16 0.80 -6.24
N ASP A 94 -19.59 1.76 -7.05
CA ASP A 94 -19.94 1.61 -8.47
C ASP A 94 -18.72 1.31 -9.36
N LEU A 95 -17.51 1.67 -8.94
CA LEU A 95 -16.28 1.37 -9.65
C LEU A 95 -15.78 -0.06 -9.39
N ALA A 96 -16.29 -0.73 -8.36
CA ALA A 96 -15.67 -1.91 -7.77
C ALA A 96 -16.44 -3.20 -8.06
N ALA A 97 -15.71 -4.23 -8.46
CA ALA A 97 -16.17 -5.63 -8.45
C ALA A 97 -15.76 -6.35 -7.15
N GLY A 98 -14.71 -5.90 -6.48
CA GLY A 98 -14.21 -6.47 -5.24
C GLY A 98 -12.89 -5.83 -4.81
N GLY A 99 -12.32 -6.29 -3.71
CA GLY A 99 -11.05 -5.80 -3.20
C GLY A 99 -10.14 -6.88 -2.62
N VAL A 100 -8.84 -6.72 -2.84
CA VAL A 100 -7.78 -7.56 -2.22
C VAL A 100 -6.86 -6.65 -1.43
N LEU A 101 -6.83 -6.82 -0.11
CA LEU A 101 -6.07 -6.00 0.81
C LEU A 101 -4.91 -6.82 1.42
N LEU A 102 -3.68 -6.37 1.22
CA LEU A 102 -2.48 -7.02 1.72
C LEU A 102 -1.85 -6.15 2.82
N ASN A 103 -1.81 -6.65 4.06
CA ASN A 103 -1.29 -5.92 5.21
C ASN A 103 -1.72 -4.44 5.21
N CYS A 104 -3.03 -4.22 5.13
CA CYS A 104 -3.64 -2.91 4.96
C CYS A 104 -3.25 -1.97 6.11
N ALA A 105 -2.87 -0.72 5.76
CA ALA A 105 -2.52 0.28 6.76
C ALA A 105 -3.75 0.76 7.54
N GLY A 106 -3.56 1.13 8.81
CA GLY A 106 -4.58 1.73 9.66
C GLY A 106 -4.83 3.21 9.41
N GLY A 107 -3.93 3.86 8.68
CA GLY A 107 -3.94 5.27 8.30
C GLY A 107 -2.67 5.61 7.53
N LEU A 108 -2.58 6.82 6.96
CA LEU A 108 -1.35 7.31 6.32
C LEU A 108 -0.24 7.53 7.35
N ASN A 109 -0.62 8.03 8.52
CA ASN A 109 0.25 8.24 9.67
C ASN A 109 -0.47 7.79 10.94
N HIS A 110 0.28 7.69 12.03
CA HIS A 110 -0.29 7.47 13.35
C HIS A 110 -1.14 8.66 13.79
N ARG A 111 -2.25 8.39 14.45
CA ARG A 111 -3.09 9.42 15.05
C ARG A 111 -2.44 9.94 16.33
N PRO A 112 -2.55 11.24 16.63
CA PRO A 112 -1.97 11.82 17.85
C PRO A 112 -2.43 11.15 19.15
N ASP A 113 -3.64 10.61 19.17
CA ASP A 113 -4.24 9.91 20.32
C ASP A 113 -3.70 8.48 20.51
N GLU A 114 -3.05 7.90 19.51
CA GLU A 114 -2.36 6.60 19.61
C GLU A 114 -1.05 6.70 20.40
N PHE A 115 -0.52 7.91 20.61
CA PHE A 115 0.73 8.15 21.30
C PHE A 115 0.55 8.72 22.70
N ASN A 116 1.37 8.25 23.65
CA ASN A 116 1.55 8.93 24.92
C ASN A 116 2.27 10.29 24.74
N LEU A 117 2.18 11.16 25.74
CA LEU A 117 2.71 12.53 25.67
C LEU A 117 4.21 12.59 25.28
N PRO A 118 5.14 11.79 25.84
CA PRO A 118 6.53 11.81 25.41
C PRO A 118 6.71 11.47 23.93
N MET A 119 6.00 10.45 23.41
CA MET A 119 6.09 10.04 22.01
C MET A 119 5.52 11.11 21.07
N ARG A 120 4.45 11.81 21.47
CA ARG A 120 3.90 12.95 20.71
C ARG A 120 4.92 14.08 20.55
N LEU A 121 5.72 14.37 21.59
CA LEU A 121 6.78 15.38 21.53
C LEU A 121 7.93 14.93 20.61
N VAL A 122 8.33 13.66 20.68
CA VAL A 122 9.35 13.08 19.81
C VAL A 122 8.90 13.15 18.34
N MET A 123 7.68 12.69 18.05
CA MET A 123 7.13 12.72 16.69
C MET A 123 6.95 14.14 16.17
N GLY A 124 6.46 15.08 16.99
CA GLY A 124 6.34 16.48 16.63
C GLY A 124 7.69 17.16 16.35
N THR A 125 8.74 16.78 17.08
CA THR A 125 10.11 17.26 16.82
C THR A 125 10.64 16.65 15.51
N PHE A 126 10.46 15.35 15.31
CA PHE A 126 10.86 14.67 14.07
C PHE A 126 10.18 15.29 12.84
N THR A 127 8.88 15.54 12.91
CA THR A 127 8.10 16.21 11.87
C THR A 127 8.68 17.59 11.52
N LYS A 128 9.00 18.41 12.51
CA LYS A 128 9.63 19.73 12.31
C LYS A 128 11.01 19.63 11.65
N VAL A 129 11.80 18.64 12.05
CA VAL A 129 13.15 18.42 11.52
C VAL A 129 13.08 17.97 10.06
N ILE A 130 12.22 17.02 9.71
CA ILE A 130 12.09 16.49 8.35
C ILE A 130 11.53 17.54 7.37
N SER A 131 10.64 18.42 7.86
CA SER A 131 10.07 19.53 7.07
C SER A 131 10.99 20.75 6.97
N SER A 132 12.11 20.76 7.71
CA SER A 132 13.09 21.86 7.66
C SER A 132 13.76 21.93 6.30
N LYS A 133 13.77 23.11 5.67
CA LYS A 133 14.46 23.34 4.38
C LYS A 133 15.98 23.12 4.44
N LEU A 134 16.59 23.23 5.62
CA LEU A 134 18.02 23.03 5.82
C LEU A 134 18.37 21.60 6.22
N ILE A 135 17.65 21.03 7.17
CA ILE A 135 17.96 19.73 7.78
C ILE A 135 17.25 18.58 7.02
N GLY A 136 16.04 18.83 6.54
CA GLY A 136 15.23 17.83 5.86
C GLY A 136 15.93 17.11 4.71
N PRO A 137 16.57 17.84 3.76
CA PRO A 137 17.32 17.21 2.66
C PRO A 137 18.49 16.35 3.15
N PHE A 138 19.21 16.78 4.18
CA PHE A 138 20.29 15.98 4.77
C PHE A 138 19.74 14.69 5.41
N MET A 139 18.67 14.79 6.18
CA MET A 139 18.01 13.64 6.80
C MET A 139 17.49 12.66 5.75
N PHE A 140 16.78 13.16 4.72
CA PHE A 140 16.27 12.35 3.64
C PHE A 140 17.39 11.61 2.89
N ASN A 141 18.47 12.31 2.54
CA ASN A 141 19.64 11.72 1.90
C ASN A 141 20.32 10.62 2.75
N ARG A 142 20.21 10.71 4.08
CA ARG A 142 20.67 9.65 4.98
C ARG A 142 19.72 8.45 5.00
N ILE A 143 18.40 8.71 5.02
CA ILE A 143 17.36 7.66 5.08
C ILE A 143 17.36 6.84 3.78
N ARG A 144 17.42 7.49 2.61
CA ARG A 144 17.37 6.82 1.30
C ARG A 144 18.62 6.03 0.91
N GLN A 145 19.73 6.07 1.67
CA GLN A 145 20.92 5.27 1.36
C GLN A 145 20.57 3.78 1.20
N LYS A 146 21.07 3.13 0.14
CA LYS A 146 20.79 1.71 -0.18
C LYS A 146 21.03 0.78 1.03
N SER A 147 22.09 1.01 1.80
CA SER A 147 22.38 0.22 3.02
C SER A 147 21.33 0.40 4.12
N ARG A 148 20.74 1.60 4.23
CA ARG A 148 19.66 1.87 5.19
C ARG A 148 18.33 1.31 4.69
N LEU A 149 18.01 1.47 3.41
CA LEU A 149 16.85 0.84 2.79
C LEU A 149 16.88 -0.68 3.02
N ARG A 150 18.03 -1.33 2.74
CA ARG A 150 18.19 -2.77 2.99
C ARG A 150 17.96 -3.13 4.46
N ARG A 151 18.50 -2.34 5.40
CA ARG A 151 18.28 -2.58 6.83
C ARG A 151 16.81 -2.43 7.21
N THR A 152 16.10 -1.46 6.66
CA THR A 152 14.67 -1.26 6.87
C THR A 152 13.88 -2.43 6.29
N LEU A 153 14.19 -2.88 5.06
CA LEU A 153 13.54 -4.03 4.46
C LEU A 153 13.77 -5.33 5.26
N TYR A 154 14.96 -5.52 5.83
CA TYR A 154 15.24 -6.66 6.73
C TYR A 154 14.41 -6.66 8.03
N GLN A 155 13.76 -5.56 8.36
CA GLN A 155 12.82 -5.51 9.48
C GLN A 155 11.41 -5.96 9.05
N VAL A 156 11.01 -5.61 7.83
CA VAL A 156 9.65 -5.82 7.33
C VAL A 156 9.48 -7.04 6.43
N TYR A 157 10.58 -7.59 5.90
CA TYR A 157 10.62 -8.88 5.22
C TYR A 157 11.12 -9.95 6.19
N ARG A 158 10.34 -10.99 6.40
CA ARG A 158 10.74 -12.14 7.22
C ARG A 158 11.78 -12.99 6.51
N ASP A 159 11.56 -13.23 5.20
CA ASP A 159 12.56 -13.83 4.33
C ASP A 159 13.50 -12.74 3.78
N ARG A 160 14.69 -12.66 4.35
CA ARG A 160 15.72 -11.69 3.91
C ARG A 160 16.27 -11.98 2.53
N THR A 161 16.11 -13.19 1.99
CA THR A 161 16.58 -13.53 0.64
C THR A 161 15.73 -12.85 -0.44
N ALA A 162 14.48 -12.50 -0.14
CA ALA A 162 13.62 -11.71 -1.00
C ALA A 162 14.08 -10.24 -1.15
N VAL A 163 14.97 -9.76 -0.25
CA VAL A 163 15.53 -8.40 -0.30
C VAL A 163 16.76 -8.37 -1.22
N THR A 164 16.49 -8.44 -2.51
CA THR A 164 17.51 -8.43 -3.58
C THR A 164 18.07 -7.03 -3.84
N ASP A 165 19.19 -6.94 -4.58
CA ASP A 165 19.73 -5.66 -5.05
C ASP A 165 18.75 -4.95 -5.99
N ASP A 166 18.06 -5.69 -6.86
CA ASP A 166 17.05 -5.16 -7.77
C ASP A 166 15.89 -4.51 -6.99
N LEU A 167 15.43 -5.12 -5.88
CA LEU A 167 14.42 -4.51 -5.02
C LEU A 167 14.93 -3.22 -4.38
N ILE A 168 16.18 -3.20 -3.92
CA ILE A 168 16.80 -1.98 -3.38
C ILE A 168 16.86 -0.89 -4.44
N ASP A 169 17.23 -1.21 -5.67
CA ASP A 169 17.34 -0.25 -6.76
C ASP A 169 15.97 0.28 -7.18
N LEU A 170 14.96 -0.56 -7.20
CA LEU A 170 13.57 -0.21 -7.46
C LEU A 170 13.03 0.84 -6.47
N LEU A 171 13.45 0.79 -5.20
CA LEU A 171 13.05 1.76 -4.17
C LEU A 171 13.97 2.98 -4.15
N TYR A 172 15.26 2.78 -4.39
CA TYR A 172 16.28 3.84 -4.32
C TYR A 172 16.19 4.83 -5.48
N ASN A 173 16.06 4.32 -6.72
CA ASN A 173 16.16 5.17 -7.91
C ASN A 173 15.10 6.28 -7.91
N PRO A 174 13.79 6.03 -7.68
CA PRO A 174 12.78 7.08 -7.60
C PRO A 174 13.02 8.07 -6.46
N SER A 175 13.68 7.65 -5.38
CA SER A 175 14.04 8.54 -4.27
C SER A 175 15.15 9.57 -4.63
N CYS A 176 15.80 9.37 -5.80
CA CYS A 176 16.81 10.29 -6.30
C CYS A 176 16.24 11.41 -7.18
N ASP A 177 14.98 11.30 -7.58
CA ASP A 177 14.34 12.27 -8.46
C ASP A 177 14.15 13.63 -7.78
N PRO A 178 14.16 14.72 -8.55
CA PRO A 178 13.76 16.04 -8.05
C PRO A 178 12.35 15.96 -7.41
N GLY A 179 12.19 16.61 -6.26
CA GLY A 179 10.92 16.61 -5.51
C GLY A 179 10.72 15.46 -4.52
N ALA A 180 11.45 14.34 -4.63
CA ALA A 180 11.25 13.17 -3.77
C ALA A 180 11.37 13.49 -2.26
N GLN A 181 12.26 14.40 -1.88
CA GLN A 181 12.43 14.84 -0.49
C GLN A 181 11.21 15.61 0.01
N GLN A 182 10.64 16.50 -0.81
CA GLN A 182 9.44 17.27 -0.47
C GLN A 182 8.23 16.34 -0.33
N VAL A 183 8.07 15.37 -1.24
CA VAL A 183 7.04 14.33 -1.14
C VAL A 183 7.17 13.58 0.19
N PHE A 184 8.37 13.08 0.48
CA PHE A 184 8.63 12.34 1.71
C PHE A 184 8.27 13.15 2.97
N ALA A 185 8.68 14.41 3.03
CA ALA A 185 8.35 15.31 4.14
C ALA A 185 6.84 15.56 4.23
N SER A 186 6.17 15.86 3.11
CA SER A 186 4.73 16.09 3.07
C SER A 186 3.94 14.86 3.55
N VAL A 187 4.28 13.68 3.06
CA VAL A 187 3.59 12.43 3.46
C VAL A 187 3.76 12.14 4.95
N LEU A 188 4.96 12.30 5.51
CA LEU A 188 5.21 12.06 6.94
C LEU A 188 4.52 13.07 7.86
N THR A 189 4.08 14.20 7.33
CA THR A 189 3.39 15.26 8.09
C THR A 189 1.90 15.34 7.79
N ALA A 190 1.43 14.54 6.84
CA ALA A 190 0.02 14.49 6.45
C ALA A 190 -0.88 13.93 7.55
N ALA A 191 -2.16 14.24 7.47
CA ALA A 191 -3.17 13.66 8.35
C ALA A 191 -3.27 12.13 8.15
N ALA A 192 -3.67 11.44 9.22
CA ALA A 192 -3.82 9.97 9.17
C ALA A 192 -4.90 9.50 8.17
N GLY A 193 -5.89 10.33 7.90
CA GLY A 193 -7.04 9.97 7.07
C GLY A 193 -8.02 9.01 7.75
N PRO A 194 -8.98 8.45 7.02
CA PRO A 194 -9.97 7.53 7.58
C PRO A 194 -9.32 6.20 7.98
N SER A 195 -9.89 5.56 8.98
CA SER A 195 -9.45 4.24 9.46
C SER A 195 -10.22 3.12 8.77
N PRO A 196 -9.66 1.90 8.68
CA PRO A 196 -10.41 0.74 8.22
C PRO A 196 -11.69 0.48 9.02
N LYS A 197 -11.71 0.82 10.33
CA LYS A 197 -12.89 0.71 11.17
C LYS A 197 -14.05 1.60 10.69
N GLU A 198 -13.74 2.78 10.15
CA GLU A 198 -14.74 3.72 9.61
C GLU A 198 -15.16 3.36 8.19
N LEU A 199 -14.29 2.71 7.41
CA LEU A 199 -14.50 2.40 6.00
C LEU A 199 -15.23 1.06 5.81
N LEU A 200 -14.83 0.01 6.51
CA LEU A 200 -15.36 -1.36 6.32
C LEU A 200 -16.90 -1.43 6.34
N PRO A 201 -17.62 -0.74 7.24
CA PRO A 201 -19.09 -0.80 7.26
C PRO A 201 -19.77 -0.24 6.00
N LYS A 202 -19.04 0.53 5.18
CA LYS A 202 -19.53 1.12 3.93
C LYS A 202 -19.28 0.23 2.71
N VAL A 203 -18.37 -0.76 2.83
CA VAL A 203 -18.00 -1.65 1.73
C VAL A 203 -19.13 -2.65 1.46
N LYS A 204 -19.55 -2.74 0.20
CA LYS A 204 -20.68 -3.59 -0.24
C LYS A 204 -20.24 -4.75 -1.14
N VAL A 205 -19.00 -4.74 -1.59
CA VAL A 205 -18.43 -5.75 -2.50
C VAL A 205 -17.59 -6.77 -1.73
N PRO A 206 -17.35 -7.96 -2.29
CA PRO A 206 -16.51 -8.97 -1.65
C PRO A 206 -15.08 -8.50 -1.42
N LEU A 207 -14.50 -8.93 -0.30
CA LEU A 207 -13.13 -8.64 0.09
C LEU A 207 -12.32 -9.91 0.32
N LEU A 208 -11.08 -9.92 -0.16
CA LEU A 208 -10.02 -10.80 0.28
C LEU A 208 -9.00 -9.99 1.10
N VAL A 209 -8.72 -10.43 2.31
CA VAL A 209 -7.69 -9.82 3.16
C VAL A 209 -6.59 -10.83 3.42
N LEU A 210 -5.41 -10.56 2.90
CA LEU A 210 -4.20 -11.36 3.09
C LEU A 210 -3.28 -10.66 4.08
N TRP A 211 -2.79 -11.38 5.08
CA TRP A 211 -2.00 -10.76 6.12
C TRP A 211 -0.76 -11.57 6.48
N GLY A 212 0.42 -11.03 6.19
CA GLY A 212 1.68 -11.62 6.64
C GLY A 212 1.78 -11.54 8.17
N GLU A 213 1.85 -12.69 8.83
CA GLU A 213 1.79 -12.79 10.29
C GLU A 213 3.01 -12.18 11.00
N ALA A 214 4.16 -12.13 10.31
CA ALA A 214 5.42 -11.62 10.86
C ALA A 214 5.65 -10.13 10.60
N ASP A 215 4.62 -9.40 10.19
CA ASP A 215 4.69 -7.96 9.91
C ASP A 215 4.85 -7.15 11.20
N PRO A 216 5.96 -6.39 11.36
CA PRO A 216 6.14 -5.52 12.52
C PRO A 216 5.49 -4.13 12.37
N TRP A 217 5.12 -3.73 11.13
CA TRP A 217 4.55 -2.40 10.88
C TRP A 217 3.03 -2.38 11.00
N THR A 218 2.39 -3.42 10.49
CA THR A 218 0.95 -3.67 10.71
C THR A 218 0.79 -5.04 11.36
N PRO A 219 1.02 -5.16 12.69
CA PRO A 219 0.97 -6.45 13.37
C PRO A 219 -0.40 -7.13 13.19
N ILE A 220 -0.41 -8.47 13.13
CA ILE A 220 -1.63 -9.25 12.90
C ILE A 220 -2.73 -9.00 13.94
N THR A 221 -2.38 -8.50 15.10
CA THR A 221 -3.36 -8.04 16.11
C THR A 221 -4.25 -6.91 15.59
N GLY A 222 -3.74 -6.07 14.69
CA GLY A 222 -4.53 -5.04 14.00
C GLY A 222 -5.52 -5.60 12.98
N ALA A 223 -5.34 -6.87 12.57
CA ALA A 223 -6.27 -7.53 11.64
C ALA A 223 -7.55 -8.07 12.32
N ALA A 224 -7.64 -8.04 13.64
CA ALA A 224 -8.81 -8.53 14.38
C ALA A 224 -10.13 -7.90 13.91
N LEU A 225 -10.09 -6.64 13.52
CA LEU A 225 -11.25 -5.95 12.99
C LEU A 225 -11.77 -6.56 11.68
N TYR A 226 -10.88 -7.04 10.79
CA TYR A 226 -11.27 -7.71 9.53
C TYR A 226 -11.85 -9.10 9.82
N GLN A 227 -11.29 -9.82 10.78
CA GLN A 227 -11.80 -11.12 11.22
C GLN A 227 -13.19 -11.00 11.84
N GLU A 228 -13.44 -9.94 12.60
CA GLU A 228 -14.77 -9.66 13.16
C GLU A 228 -15.76 -9.29 12.04
N PHE A 229 -15.34 -8.45 11.10
CA PHE A 229 -16.17 -8.04 9.96
C PHE A 229 -16.54 -9.22 9.05
N ALA A 230 -15.63 -10.18 8.88
CA ALA A 230 -15.84 -11.40 8.10
C ALA A 230 -17.00 -12.28 8.60
N LYS A 231 -17.40 -12.15 9.86
CA LYS A 231 -18.54 -12.93 10.42
C LYS A 231 -19.90 -12.51 9.86
N THR A 232 -19.99 -11.30 9.31
CA THR A 232 -21.28 -10.69 8.89
C THR A 232 -21.25 -10.14 7.46
N HIS A 233 -20.10 -10.13 6.82
CA HIS A 233 -19.91 -9.57 5.48
C HIS A 233 -19.13 -10.52 4.58
N PRO A 234 -19.22 -10.39 3.25
CA PRO A 234 -18.49 -11.23 2.30
C PRO A 234 -17.00 -10.87 2.28
N LEU A 235 -16.30 -11.16 3.38
CA LEU A 235 -14.88 -10.98 3.56
C LEU A 235 -14.22 -12.31 3.89
N THR A 236 -13.22 -12.68 3.09
CA THR A 236 -12.33 -13.81 3.36
C THR A 236 -11.02 -13.28 3.96
N PHE A 237 -10.66 -13.73 5.15
CA PHE A 237 -9.40 -13.37 5.82
C PHE A 237 -8.46 -14.58 5.84
N ILE A 238 -7.24 -14.40 5.32
CA ILE A 238 -6.23 -15.47 5.26
C ILE A 238 -4.90 -14.93 5.82
N PRO A 239 -4.44 -15.43 6.97
CA PRO A 239 -3.09 -15.15 7.46
C PRO A 239 -2.06 -15.94 6.64
N ILE A 240 -0.90 -15.33 6.36
CA ILE A 240 0.20 -15.97 5.63
C ILE A 240 1.36 -16.19 6.61
N PRO A 241 1.61 -17.44 7.01
CA PRO A 241 2.64 -17.76 7.97
C PRO A 241 4.04 -17.33 7.49
N ASN A 242 4.90 -16.95 8.44
CA ASN A 242 6.31 -16.61 8.19
C ASN A 242 6.53 -15.56 7.08
N THR A 243 5.58 -14.65 6.89
CA THR A 243 5.62 -13.63 5.85
C THR A 243 5.45 -12.25 6.49
N GLY A 244 6.19 -11.27 5.99
CA GLY A 244 6.22 -9.91 6.53
C GLY A 244 5.20 -8.96 5.87
N HIS A 245 5.56 -7.68 5.82
CA HIS A 245 4.68 -6.57 5.42
C HIS A 245 4.30 -6.56 3.92
N CYS A 246 5.13 -7.13 3.07
CA CYS A 246 4.93 -7.10 1.62
C CYS A 246 4.73 -8.52 1.06
N PRO A 247 3.66 -9.24 1.45
CA PRO A 247 3.52 -10.66 1.14
C PRO A 247 3.51 -10.95 -0.37
N HIS A 248 3.00 -10.04 -1.20
CA HIS A 248 2.97 -10.14 -2.65
C HIS A 248 4.36 -10.18 -3.30
N ASP A 249 5.36 -9.56 -2.69
CA ASP A 249 6.74 -9.55 -3.16
C ASP A 249 7.62 -10.54 -2.42
N GLU A 250 7.42 -10.71 -1.12
CA GLU A 250 8.17 -11.63 -0.28
C GLU A 250 7.84 -13.10 -0.57
N ASN A 251 6.55 -13.42 -0.66
CA ASN A 251 6.05 -14.79 -0.82
C ASN A 251 4.99 -14.88 -1.94
N PRO A 252 5.35 -14.52 -3.19
CA PRO A 252 4.42 -14.52 -4.31
C PRO A 252 3.82 -15.89 -4.62
N ASP A 253 4.55 -16.97 -4.33
CA ASP A 253 4.12 -18.34 -4.57
C ASP A 253 2.95 -18.76 -3.66
N ALA A 254 2.86 -18.18 -2.47
CA ALA A 254 1.68 -18.34 -1.61
C ALA A 254 0.57 -17.33 -1.98
N VAL A 255 0.93 -16.09 -2.30
CA VAL A 255 -0.05 -15.00 -2.49
C VAL A 255 -0.79 -15.11 -3.83
N ASN A 256 -0.08 -15.37 -4.92
CA ASN A 256 -0.70 -15.42 -6.25
C ASN A 256 -1.82 -16.47 -6.36
N PRO A 257 -1.63 -17.73 -5.90
CA PRO A 257 -2.71 -18.72 -5.92
C PRO A 257 -3.93 -18.31 -5.08
N LEU A 258 -3.72 -17.71 -3.91
CA LEU A 258 -4.82 -17.24 -3.06
C LEU A 258 -5.65 -16.15 -3.73
N ILE A 259 -4.99 -15.21 -4.40
CA ILE A 259 -5.68 -14.17 -5.18
C ILE A 259 -6.45 -14.80 -6.34
N LEU A 260 -5.83 -15.69 -7.10
CA LEU A 260 -6.45 -16.33 -8.27
C LEU A 260 -7.65 -17.20 -7.88
N ASP A 261 -7.53 -17.99 -6.81
CA ASP A 261 -8.62 -18.82 -6.31
C ASP A 261 -9.82 -17.94 -5.88
N TRP A 262 -9.57 -16.89 -5.13
CA TRP A 262 -10.63 -15.97 -4.73
C TRP A 262 -11.27 -15.26 -5.92
N LEU A 263 -10.50 -14.80 -6.90
CA LEU A 263 -11.00 -14.16 -8.12
C LEU A 263 -11.89 -15.11 -8.95
N ALA A 264 -11.56 -16.39 -9.00
CA ALA A 264 -12.36 -17.40 -9.72
C ALA A 264 -13.76 -17.59 -9.09
N HIS A 265 -13.94 -17.25 -7.82
CA HIS A 265 -15.20 -17.35 -7.09
C HIS A 265 -15.93 -16.00 -6.92
N LEU A 266 -15.45 -14.95 -7.57
CA LEU A 266 -15.98 -13.58 -7.48
C LEU A 266 -17.22 -13.35 -8.41
N ASN A 267 -17.95 -14.33 -8.78
CA ASN A 267 -19.10 -14.22 -9.71
C ASN A 267 -20.38 -13.73 -9.05
#